data_52a25ca7702109c918a0139922135de2
#
_entry.id   52a25ca7702109c918a0139922135de2
#
_cell.length_a   1.000
_cell.length_b   1.000
_cell.length_c   1.000
_cell.angle_alpha   90.00
_cell.angle_beta   90.00
_cell.angle_gamma   90.00
#
_symmetry.space_group_name_H-M   'P 1'
#
loop_
_entity.id
_entity.type
_entity.pdbx_description
1 polymer ?
#
loop_
_entity_poly.entity_id
_entity_poly.type
_entity_poly.pdbx_seq_one_letter_code
_entity_poly.pdbx_strand_id
1 'polypeptide(L)'
;MASQHRKHRGYRTQKCVAEYLKKWFPYADSAGAGRQGSDVTGVPFDIEVKARSAFQPKEWLDQTRKRADGKLSVVVMRFNGQGEDAGEYGAMLRFSDLIQLLNKVDYIEWFQEPSRCKGCGTWLINADYCTKCKDHNASV
;
A
#
# COMPACT_ATOMS: atom_id res chain seq x y z
N MET A 1 -1.46 -7.81 29.61
CA MET A 1 -0.30 -8.04 28.72
C MET A 1 -0.66 -8.37 27.25
N ALA A 2 -1.67 -9.16 26.99
CA ALA A 2 -2.12 -9.45 25.61
C ALA A 2 -2.51 -8.21 24.77
N SER A 3 -2.96 -7.13 25.40
CA SER A 3 -3.38 -5.89 24.72
C SER A 3 -2.23 -5.09 24.11
N GLN A 4 -1.07 -5.04 24.75
CA GLN A 4 0.09 -4.27 24.25
C GLN A 4 0.73 -4.95 23.02
N HIS A 5 0.90 -6.27 23.04
CA HIS A 5 1.44 -7.02 21.91
C HIS A 5 0.56 -6.87 20.63
N ARG A 6 -0.76 -6.83 20.79
CA ARG A 6 -1.69 -6.61 19.67
C ARG A 6 -1.57 -5.21 19.07
N LYS A 7 -1.44 -4.18 19.92
CA LYS A 7 -1.22 -2.80 19.47
C LYS A 7 0.10 -2.64 18.73
N HIS A 8 1.18 -3.23 19.24
CA HIS A 8 2.50 -3.21 18.61
C HIS A 8 2.50 -3.90 17.25
N ARG A 9 1.84 -5.06 17.13
CA ARG A 9 1.73 -5.77 15.85
C ARG A 9 0.96 -4.94 14.80
N GLY A 10 -0.15 -4.32 15.19
CA GLY A 10 -0.92 -3.44 14.31
C GLY A 10 -0.07 -2.28 13.78
N TYR A 11 0.60 -1.57 14.66
CA TYR A 11 1.44 -0.44 14.29
C TYR A 11 2.64 -0.83 13.40
N ARG A 12 3.32 -1.92 13.71
CA ARG A 12 4.40 -2.45 12.86
C ARG A 12 3.89 -2.80 11.46
N THR A 13 2.72 -3.40 11.37
CA THR A 13 2.10 -3.73 10.09
C THR A 13 1.75 -2.48 9.29
N GLN A 14 1.20 -1.43 9.91
CA GLN A 14 0.97 -0.14 9.23
C GLN A 14 2.27 0.44 8.67
N LYS A 15 3.36 0.40 9.45
CA LYS A 15 4.68 0.85 8.96
C LYS A 15 5.16 0.04 7.76
N CYS A 16 5.05 -1.27 7.79
CA CYS A 16 5.45 -2.12 6.66
C CYS A 16 4.67 -1.77 5.39
N VAL A 17 3.36 -1.53 5.52
CA VAL A 17 2.51 -1.11 4.39
C VAL A 17 2.94 0.27 3.86
N ALA A 18 3.16 1.24 4.75
CA ALA A 18 3.60 2.58 4.35
C ALA A 18 4.96 2.54 3.64
N GLU A 19 5.94 1.81 4.18
CA GLU A 19 7.26 1.65 3.55
C GLU A 19 7.17 0.98 2.17
N TYR A 20 6.35 -0.03 2.01
CA TYR A 20 6.11 -0.67 0.72
C TYR A 20 5.55 0.32 -0.30
N LEU A 21 4.58 1.14 0.11
CA LEU A 21 3.92 2.13 -0.75
C LEU A 21 4.84 3.29 -1.16
N LYS A 22 5.92 3.57 -0.45
CA LYS A 22 6.89 4.62 -0.81
C LYS A 22 7.53 4.42 -2.19
N LYS A 23 7.51 3.22 -2.72
CA LYS A 23 7.95 2.91 -4.10
C LYS A 23 7.19 3.74 -5.15
N TRP A 24 5.91 4.01 -4.91
CA TRP A 24 5.01 4.75 -5.81
C TRP A 24 4.58 6.09 -5.24
N PHE A 25 4.47 6.17 -3.93
CA PHE A 25 4.00 7.34 -3.18
C PHE A 25 5.06 7.74 -2.15
N PRO A 26 6.02 8.60 -2.53
CA PRO A 26 7.18 8.94 -1.69
C PRO A 26 6.84 9.50 -0.31
N TYR A 27 5.66 10.11 -0.18
CA TYR A 27 5.17 10.70 1.08
C TYR A 27 4.27 9.76 1.90
N ALA A 28 4.17 8.48 1.50
CA ALA A 28 3.41 7.49 2.27
C ALA A 28 4.03 7.35 3.67
N ASP A 29 3.18 7.46 4.69
CA ASP A 29 3.60 7.28 6.09
C ASP A 29 2.47 6.65 6.91
N SER A 30 2.83 5.95 7.99
CA SER A 30 1.84 5.40 8.92
C SER A 30 1.21 6.51 9.75
N ALA A 31 -0.13 6.49 9.90
CA ALA A 31 -0.84 7.51 10.68
C ALA A 31 -0.52 7.46 12.18
N GLY A 32 0.02 6.35 12.67
CA GLY A 32 0.30 6.14 14.09
C GLY A 32 -0.88 5.54 14.86
N ALA A 33 -0.59 5.04 16.05
CA ALA A 33 -1.59 4.40 16.89
C ALA A 33 -2.63 5.39 17.43
N GLY A 34 -3.91 5.01 17.33
CA GLY A 34 -5.01 5.75 17.96
C GLY A 34 -5.51 7.00 17.20
N ARG A 35 -5.01 7.27 16.00
CA ARG A 35 -5.57 8.32 15.15
C ARG A 35 -6.82 7.83 14.43
N GLN A 36 -7.80 8.73 14.30
CA GLN A 36 -8.96 8.50 13.44
C GLN A 36 -8.55 8.76 11.98
N GLY A 37 -9.13 7.99 11.06
CA GLY A 37 -8.88 8.14 9.64
C GLY A 37 -8.11 6.97 9.02
N SER A 38 -7.52 7.18 7.86
CA SER A 38 -6.71 6.20 7.16
C SER A 38 -5.49 5.79 7.99
N ASP A 39 -5.15 4.52 7.98
CA ASP A 39 -3.96 3.99 8.65
C ASP A 39 -2.64 4.37 7.94
N VAL A 40 -2.72 4.75 6.68
CA VAL A 40 -1.61 5.27 5.89
C VAL A 40 -1.99 6.61 5.28
N THR A 41 -1.14 7.61 5.45
CA THR A 41 -1.28 8.95 4.88
C THR A 41 -0.33 9.15 3.70
N GLY A 42 -0.46 10.26 2.96
CA GLY A 42 0.40 10.56 1.82
C GLY A 42 0.11 9.75 0.56
N VAL A 43 -1.04 9.11 0.49
CA VAL A 43 -1.56 8.35 -0.66
C VAL A 43 -2.96 8.85 -1.04
N PRO A 44 -3.38 8.73 -2.31
CA PRO A 44 -4.66 9.29 -2.77
C PRO A 44 -5.89 8.42 -2.46
N PHE A 45 -5.73 7.35 -1.71
CA PHE A 45 -6.81 6.41 -1.34
C PHE A 45 -6.81 6.14 0.15
N ASP A 46 -7.92 5.60 0.66
CA ASP A 46 -8.08 5.27 2.08
C ASP A 46 -7.62 3.84 2.35
N ILE A 47 -6.73 3.67 3.32
CA ILE A 47 -6.18 2.37 3.70
C ILE A 47 -6.53 2.04 5.14
N GLU A 48 -7.12 0.88 5.35
CA GLU A 48 -7.29 0.25 6.66
C GLU A 48 -6.37 -0.96 6.76
N VAL A 49 -5.54 -1.03 7.78
CA VAL A 49 -4.59 -2.14 8.00
C VAL A 49 -5.11 -3.06 9.11
N LYS A 50 -5.25 -4.32 8.82
CA LYS A 50 -5.68 -5.35 9.76
C LYS A 50 -4.59 -6.40 9.96
N ALA A 51 -4.19 -6.62 11.21
CA ALA A 51 -3.24 -7.65 11.61
C ALA A 51 -3.83 -8.48 12.76
N ARG A 52 -5.00 -9.07 12.50
CA ARG A 52 -5.80 -9.79 13.50
C ARG A 52 -5.97 -11.26 13.13
N SER A 53 -6.17 -12.09 14.14
CA SER A 53 -6.54 -13.49 13.95
C SER A 53 -8.03 -13.68 13.57
N ALA A 54 -8.93 -12.81 14.05
CA ALA A 54 -10.33 -12.83 13.66
C ALA A 54 -10.52 -12.14 12.30
N PHE A 55 -11.27 -12.77 11.41
CA PHE A 55 -11.55 -12.29 10.06
C PHE A 55 -12.99 -11.79 9.98
N GLN A 56 -13.17 -10.48 9.82
CA GLN A 56 -14.48 -9.81 9.77
C GLN A 56 -14.57 -8.90 8.53
N PRO A 57 -14.58 -9.49 7.32
CA PRO A 57 -14.42 -8.73 6.08
C PRO A 57 -15.53 -7.72 5.83
N LYS A 58 -16.79 -8.09 6.10
CA LYS A 58 -17.94 -7.21 5.87
C LYS A 58 -17.86 -5.96 6.77
N GLU A 59 -17.57 -6.14 8.05
CA GLU A 59 -17.44 -5.05 9.00
C GLU A 59 -16.31 -4.08 8.61
N TRP A 60 -15.17 -4.61 8.18
CA TRP A 60 -14.03 -3.81 7.75
C TRP A 60 -14.33 -3.01 6.48
N LEU A 61 -15.03 -3.61 5.50
CA LEU A 61 -15.46 -2.89 4.29
C LEU A 61 -16.49 -1.80 4.62
N ASP A 62 -17.44 -2.07 5.51
CA ASP A 62 -18.42 -1.08 5.93
C ASP A 62 -17.77 0.08 6.69
N GLN A 63 -16.78 -0.20 7.53
CA GLN A 63 -16.01 0.80 8.26
C GLN A 63 -15.24 1.73 7.31
N THR A 64 -14.51 1.17 6.34
CA THR A 64 -13.76 1.96 5.37
C THR A 64 -14.66 2.79 4.47
N ARG A 65 -15.83 2.26 4.09
CA ARG A 65 -16.81 2.97 3.26
C ARG A 65 -17.31 4.26 3.89
N LYS A 66 -17.65 4.19 5.18
CA LYS A 66 -18.15 5.37 5.91
C LYS A 66 -17.11 6.48 5.97
N ARG A 67 -15.85 6.13 5.99
CA ARG A 67 -14.73 7.06 6.17
C ARG A 67 -14.18 7.60 4.86
N ALA A 68 -14.25 6.84 3.78
CA ALA A 68 -13.51 7.11 2.55
C ALA A 68 -13.91 8.38 1.79
N ASP A 69 -15.12 8.89 2.04
CA ASP A 69 -15.61 10.16 1.45
C ASP A 69 -15.36 10.24 -0.07
N GLY A 70 -15.83 9.23 -0.80
CA GLY A 70 -15.69 9.12 -2.25
C GLY A 70 -14.33 8.64 -2.76
N LYS A 71 -13.33 8.45 -1.88
CA LYS A 71 -12.05 7.85 -2.24
C LYS A 71 -12.15 6.34 -2.37
N LEU A 72 -11.24 5.75 -3.13
CA LEU A 72 -11.05 4.31 -3.13
C LEU A 72 -10.63 3.85 -1.73
N SER A 73 -11.30 2.83 -1.19
CA SER A 73 -10.97 2.23 0.10
C SER A 73 -10.38 0.85 -0.09
N VAL A 74 -9.29 0.57 0.59
CA VAL A 74 -8.62 -0.73 0.58
C VAL A 74 -8.37 -1.20 2.00
N VAL A 75 -8.74 -2.43 2.30
CA VAL A 75 -8.36 -3.12 3.55
C VAL A 75 -7.14 -3.98 3.27
N VAL A 76 -6.02 -3.67 3.90
CA VAL A 76 -4.79 -4.46 3.80
C VAL A 76 -4.70 -5.41 4.99
N MET A 77 -4.54 -6.69 4.73
CA MET A 77 -4.63 -7.76 5.73
C MET A 77 -3.30 -8.53 5.82
N ARG A 78 -2.68 -8.47 6.98
CA ARG A 78 -1.58 -9.35 7.34
C ARG A 78 -2.13 -10.57 8.05
N PHE A 79 -1.99 -11.73 7.43
CA PHE A 79 -2.45 -13.00 8.01
C PHE A 79 -1.47 -13.55 9.05
N ASN A 80 -1.94 -14.52 9.84
CA ASN A 80 -1.07 -15.20 10.77
C ASN A 80 0.04 -15.96 10.03
N GLY A 81 1.25 -15.87 10.54
CA GLY A 81 2.42 -16.51 9.93
C GLY A 81 3.11 -15.69 8.83
N GLN A 82 2.51 -14.59 8.37
CA GLN A 82 3.19 -13.70 7.42
C GLN A 82 4.24 -12.82 8.11
N GLY A 83 5.37 -12.61 7.44
CA GLY A 83 6.43 -11.70 7.84
C GLY A 83 6.10 -10.22 7.61
N GLU A 84 7.11 -9.40 7.43
CA GLU A 84 7.00 -7.95 7.24
C GLU A 84 7.14 -7.50 5.76
N ASP A 85 6.98 -8.43 4.84
CA ASP A 85 6.86 -8.12 3.41
C ASP A 85 5.41 -7.76 3.09
N ALA A 86 5.13 -6.47 2.99
CA ALA A 86 3.79 -5.98 2.73
C ALA A 86 3.28 -6.31 1.31
N GLY A 87 4.17 -6.63 0.37
CA GLY A 87 3.80 -7.11 -0.95
C GLY A 87 3.04 -8.44 -0.94
N GLU A 88 3.27 -9.26 0.09
CA GLU A 88 2.61 -10.56 0.28
C GLU A 88 1.29 -10.46 1.06
N TYR A 89 0.93 -9.30 1.59
CA TYR A 89 -0.33 -9.13 2.33
C TYR A 89 -1.54 -9.22 1.41
N GLY A 90 -2.67 -9.67 1.96
CA GLY A 90 -3.94 -9.64 1.24
C GLY A 90 -4.48 -8.22 1.14
N ALA A 91 -5.18 -7.92 0.05
CA ALA A 91 -5.93 -6.68 -0.10
C ALA A 91 -7.38 -6.99 -0.44
N MET A 92 -8.30 -6.26 0.18
CA MET A 92 -9.74 -6.41 -0.04
C MET A 92 -10.35 -5.05 -0.34
N LEU A 93 -11.11 -5.00 -1.41
CA LEU A 93 -11.92 -3.85 -1.81
C LEU A 93 -13.26 -4.36 -2.33
N ARG A 94 -14.22 -3.46 -2.55
CA ARG A 94 -15.49 -3.85 -3.13
C ARG A 94 -15.33 -4.30 -4.57
N PHE A 95 -16.14 -5.23 -4.97
CA PHE A 95 -16.13 -5.71 -6.35
C PHE A 95 -16.38 -4.58 -7.36
N SER A 96 -17.28 -3.64 -7.06
CA SER A 96 -17.51 -2.47 -7.89
C SER A 96 -16.27 -1.59 -8.06
N ASP A 97 -15.49 -1.38 -6.98
CA ASP A 97 -14.28 -0.58 -7.00
C ASP A 97 -13.17 -1.30 -7.79
N LEU A 98 -13.06 -2.61 -7.64
CA LEU A 98 -12.14 -3.44 -8.44
C LEU A 98 -12.47 -3.33 -9.94
N ILE A 99 -13.76 -3.45 -10.32
CA ILE A 99 -14.15 -3.34 -11.73
C ILE A 99 -13.85 -1.96 -12.30
N GLN A 100 -14.05 -0.89 -11.53
CA GLN A 100 -13.68 0.46 -11.95
C GLN A 100 -12.17 0.61 -12.15
N LEU A 101 -11.35 0.02 -11.26
CA LEU A 101 -9.91 0.01 -11.42
C LEU A 101 -9.49 -0.76 -12.68
N LEU A 102 -10.01 -1.97 -12.86
CA LEU A 102 -9.68 -2.83 -14.00
C LEU A 102 -10.05 -2.17 -15.34
N ASN A 103 -11.13 -1.39 -15.38
CA ASN A 103 -11.50 -0.65 -16.58
C ASN A 103 -10.56 0.52 -16.93
N LYS A 104 -9.73 0.97 -15.98
CA LYS A 104 -8.80 2.10 -16.17
C LYS A 104 -7.38 1.65 -16.49
N VAL A 105 -7.08 0.36 -16.36
CA VAL A 105 -5.73 -0.19 -16.45
C VAL A 105 -5.58 -1.03 -17.70
N ASP A 106 -4.45 -0.85 -18.38
CA ASP A 106 -4.03 -1.78 -19.43
C ASP A 106 -3.41 -3.03 -18.79
N TYR A 107 -4.03 -4.19 -19.00
CA TYR A 107 -3.65 -5.46 -18.36
C TYR A 107 -2.23 -5.92 -18.65
N ILE A 108 -1.61 -5.44 -19.72
CA ILE A 108 -0.29 -5.89 -20.18
C ILE A 108 0.83 -5.38 -19.26
N GLU A 109 0.63 -4.26 -18.58
CA GLU A 109 1.66 -3.63 -17.73
C GLU A 109 1.49 -3.91 -16.23
N TRP A 110 0.52 -4.72 -15.85
CA TRP A 110 0.07 -4.89 -14.46
C TRP A 110 1.08 -5.52 -13.52
N PHE A 111 1.95 -6.37 -14.03
CA PHE A 111 2.83 -7.19 -13.21
C PHE A 111 4.26 -6.64 -13.11
N GLN A 112 4.51 -5.45 -13.59
CA GLN A 112 5.83 -4.87 -13.52
C GLN A 112 6.02 -4.12 -12.20
N GLU A 113 6.83 -4.69 -11.32
CA GLU A 113 7.23 -4.00 -10.11
C GLU A 113 8.13 -2.80 -10.45
N PRO A 114 8.01 -1.69 -9.70
CA PRO A 114 8.94 -0.59 -9.81
C PRO A 114 10.38 -1.07 -9.55
N SER A 115 11.29 -0.64 -10.37
CA SER A 115 12.72 -0.88 -10.20
C SER A 115 13.43 0.40 -9.74
N ARG A 116 14.64 0.27 -9.26
CA ARG A 116 15.44 1.44 -8.94
C ARG A 116 16.25 1.88 -10.15
N CYS A 117 16.31 3.20 -10.39
CA CYS A 117 17.22 3.76 -11.36
C CYS A 117 18.66 3.33 -11.07
N LYS A 118 19.32 2.73 -12.02
CA LYS A 118 20.72 2.24 -11.90
C LYS A 118 21.71 3.38 -11.66
N GLY A 119 21.36 4.61 -12.02
CA GLY A 119 22.22 5.77 -11.82
C GLY A 119 22.05 6.46 -10.45
N CYS A 120 20.82 6.73 -10.00
CA CYS A 120 20.57 7.54 -8.81
C CYS A 120 19.68 6.89 -7.75
N GLY A 121 19.20 5.65 -7.98
CA GLY A 121 18.36 4.93 -7.05
C GLY A 121 16.89 5.39 -6.94
N THR A 122 16.47 6.37 -7.74
CA THR A 122 15.05 6.79 -7.79
C THR A 122 14.16 5.65 -8.27
N TRP A 123 12.98 5.50 -7.69
CA TRP A 123 12.02 4.49 -8.13
C TRP A 123 11.42 4.82 -9.50
N LEU A 124 11.39 3.83 -10.38
CA LEU A 124 10.92 3.93 -11.76
C LEU A 124 9.96 2.79 -12.08
N ILE A 125 9.03 3.05 -12.98
CA ILE A 125 8.16 2.05 -13.59
C ILE A 125 8.62 1.86 -15.04
N ASN A 126 8.91 0.63 -15.43
CA ASN A 126 9.29 0.25 -16.79
C ASN A 126 10.53 0.96 -17.36
N ALA A 127 11.49 1.32 -16.51
CA ALA A 127 12.74 1.94 -16.95
C ALA A 127 13.93 1.54 -16.09
N ASP A 128 15.08 1.42 -16.69
CA ASP A 128 16.36 1.17 -16.00
C ASP A 128 16.99 2.47 -15.47
N TYR A 129 16.74 3.59 -16.13
CA TYR A 129 17.29 4.90 -15.82
C TYR A 129 16.22 5.98 -15.86
N CYS A 130 16.24 6.89 -14.90
CA CYS A 130 15.42 8.11 -14.94
C CYS A 130 15.91 9.06 -16.05
N THR A 131 15.08 10.02 -16.43
CA THR A 131 15.41 11.00 -17.48
C THR A 131 16.75 11.70 -17.24
N LYS A 132 17.03 12.11 -16.00
CA LYS A 132 18.31 12.76 -15.64
C LYS A 132 19.54 11.86 -15.82
N CYS A 133 19.40 10.56 -15.53
CA CYS A 133 20.52 9.60 -15.65
C CYS A 133 20.67 9.04 -17.06
N LYS A 134 19.60 9.05 -17.86
CA LYS A 134 19.63 8.63 -19.26
C LYS A 134 20.53 9.55 -20.11
N ASP A 135 20.44 10.84 -19.86
CA ASP A 135 21.22 11.85 -20.59
C ASP A 135 22.73 11.77 -20.28
N HIS A 136 23.09 11.33 -19.07
CA HIS A 136 24.50 11.13 -18.70
C HIS A 136 25.12 9.86 -19.30
N ASN A 137 24.33 8.82 -19.56
CA ASN A 137 24.81 7.58 -20.16
C ASN A 137 24.81 7.57 -21.70
N ALA A 138 24.16 8.54 -22.34
CA ALA A 138 24.18 8.72 -23.79
C ALA A 138 25.46 9.41 -24.30
N SER A 139 26.35 9.82 -23.38
CA SER A 139 27.60 10.57 -23.70
C SER A 139 28.87 9.72 -23.54
N VAL A 140 28.74 8.40 -23.47
CA VAL A 140 29.88 7.47 -23.41
C VAL A 140 29.90 6.58 -24.63
#